data_133187e3e451401f6aa3aa299230dbb9
#
_entry.id   133187e3e451401f6aa3aa299230dbb9
#
_cell.length_a   1.000
_cell.length_b   1.000
_cell.length_c   1.000
_cell.angle_alpha   90.00
_cell.angle_beta   90.00
_cell.angle_gamma   90.00
#
_symmetry.space_group_name_H-M   'P 1'
#
loop_
_entity.id
_entity.type
_entity.pdbx_description
1 polymer ?
#
loop_
_entity_poly.entity_id
_entity_poly.type
_entity_poly.pdbx_seq_one_letter_code
_entity_poly.pdbx_strand_id
1 'polypeptide(L)'
;MAAKDIRFGEDARTRMVRGVNILANAVKATLGPKGRNVVLEKSFGAPTITKDGVSVAKEIELADKFENMGAQMVKEVASKTSDNAGDGTTTATVLAQAFIREGSKAVAAGMNPMDLKRGIDQAVKAAVEELKKLSKPTADDKAIAQVGTRSANSDRTIGDIIAEAMKKVGKEGVITVEEGSGLENELDVVEGMQFDRGYLSPYFINNQQSQQVEFDDPFILIHDKKVSNVRELLPVLEGVAKAGKPLLIVAEEVEGEALATLVVNTIRGIVKVAAVKAPGFGDRRKAILEDIATLTNGTVISEEVGLQLEKATINDLGRAKKVVVSKENTTIIDGAGDAERIQSRIKQIKAQIEETSSDYDREKLQERVAKLAGGVAVIKVGASTEIEMKEKKARVEDALHATRAAVEEGVVPGGGVALIRALQSIGTLKGANEDQNHGIQIALRAMEAPLREIVTNAGEEPSVIVNRVKEGSGNFGYNAANGEFGDMIEFGILDPTKVTRSALQNAASIAGLMITTEAMVAEAPKKDEPAMPAGGGMGGMGGMDF
;
A
#
# COMPACT_ATOMS: atom_id res chain seq x y z
N MET A 1 -13.50 23.85 -23.93
CA MET A 1 -12.54 22.74 -23.76
C MET A 1 -11.16 23.27 -24.14
N ALA A 2 -10.11 22.98 -23.35
CA ALA A 2 -8.75 23.36 -23.73
C ALA A 2 -8.30 22.57 -24.97
N ALA A 3 -7.52 23.22 -25.85
CA ALA A 3 -6.94 22.57 -27.02
C ALA A 3 -6.07 21.37 -26.58
N LYS A 4 -5.98 20.34 -27.41
CA LYS A 4 -5.18 19.14 -27.15
C LYS A 4 -3.97 19.11 -28.07
N ASP A 5 -2.83 18.70 -27.51
CA ASP A 5 -1.62 18.32 -28.25
C ASP A 5 -1.62 16.79 -28.37
N ILE A 6 -1.46 16.27 -29.57
CA ILE A 6 -1.54 14.83 -29.86
C ILE A 6 -0.24 14.39 -30.50
N ARG A 7 0.32 13.31 -29.99
CA ARG A 7 1.53 12.66 -30.52
C ARG A 7 1.19 11.23 -30.94
N PHE A 8 1.83 10.78 -32.02
CA PHE A 8 1.55 9.47 -32.62
C PHE A 8 2.83 8.66 -32.81
N GLY A 9 2.67 7.36 -32.92
CA GLY A 9 3.69 6.43 -33.38
C GLY A 9 4.98 6.50 -32.57
N GLU A 10 6.09 6.67 -33.28
CA GLU A 10 7.44 6.65 -32.69
C GLU A 10 7.72 7.85 -31.76
N ASP A 11 7.23 9.06 -32.07
CA ASP A 11 7.42 10.24 -31.20
C ASP A 11 6.70 10.03 -29.86
N ALA A 12 5.47 9.52 -29.87
CA ALA A 12 4.73 9.19 -28.67
C ALA A 12 5.47 8.15 -27.82
N ARG A 13 5.91 7.04 -28.43
CA ARG A 13 6.62 5.95 -27.73
C ARG A 13 7.96 6.41 -27.17
N THR A 14 8.73 7.18 -27.92
CA THR A 14 10.05 7.68 -27.47
C THR A 14 9.93 8.55 -26.23
N ARG A 15 8.98 9.50 -26.21
CA ARG A 15 8.74 10.36 -25.06
C ARG A 15 8.27 9.57 -23.85
N MET A 16 7.33 8.66 -24.06
CA MET A 16 6.82 7.78 -23.00
C MET A 16 7.95 6.95 -22.37
N VAL A 17 8.79 6.28 -23.18
CA VAL A 17 9.95 5.48 -22.72
C VAL A 17 10.97 6.35 -21.97
N ARG A 18 11.15 7.60 -22.39
CA ARG A 18 12.05 8.53 -21.72
C ARG A 18 11.56 8.85 -20.30
N GLY A 19 10.27 9.13 -20.15
CA GLY A 19 9.65 9.35 -18.82
C GLY A 19 9.77 8.12 -17.93
N VAL A 20 9.51 6.92 -18.46
CA VAL A 20 9.75 5.63 -17.77
C VAL A 20 11.19 5.52 -17.28
N ASN A 21 12.16 5.81 -18.13
CA ASN A 21 13.56 5.67 -17.77
C ASN A 21 13.98 6.67 -16.68
N ILE A 22 13.48 7.91 -16.72
CA ILE A 22 13.80 8.92 -15.71
C ILE A 22 13.31 8.43 -14.34
N LEU A 23 12.05 8.03 -14.23
CA LEU A 23 11.50 7.55 -12.95
C LEU A 23 12.19 6.26 -12.50
N ALA A 24 12.27 5.25 -13.37
CA ALA A 24 12.82 3.95 -13.01
C ALA A 24 14.31 4.02 -12.63
N ASN A 25 15.10 4.89 -13.26
CA ASN A 25 16.51 5.06 -12.90
C ASN A 25 16.70 5.70 -11.51
N ALA A 26 15.79 6.58 -11.08
CA ALA A 26 15.82 7.12 -9.72
C ALA A 26 15.45 6.03 -8.69
N VAL A 27 14.39 5.26 -8.97
CA VAL A 27 13.89 4.22 -8.07
C VAL A 27 14.87 3.05 -7.95
N LYS A 28 15.39 2.51 -9.06
CA LYS A 28 16.23 1.31 -9.07
C LYS A 28 17.57 1.44 -8.33
N ALA A 29 18.05 2.68 -8.12
CA ALA A 29 19.26 2.94 -7.34
C ALA A 29 19.13 2.46 -5.88
N THR A 30 17.92 2.25 -5.38
CA THR A 30 17.65 1.79 -4.02
C THR A 30 17.63 0.26 -3.89
N LEU A 31 17.65 -0.50 -5.01
CA LEU A 31 17.44 -1.95 -5.01
C LEU A 31 18.63 -2.73 -4.44
N GLY A 32 18.32 -3.68 -3.57
CA GLY A 32 19.27 -4.65 -3.04
C GLY A 32 20.07 -4.16 -1.83
N PRO A 33 20.94 -5.04 -1.27
CA PRO A 33 21.65 -4.75 -0.01
C PRO A 33 22.65 -3.59 -0.13
N LYS A 34 23.20 -3.35 -1.33
CA LYS A 34 24.09 -2.22 -1.62
C LYS A 34 23.37 -1.09 -2.38
N GLY A 35 22.02 -1.10 -2.40
CA GLY A 35 21.21 0.02 -2.87
C GLY A 35 21.45 1.28 -2.04
N ARG A 36 21.32 2.45 -2.68
CA ARG A 36 21.63 3.75 -2.09
C ARG A 36 20.37 4.56 -1.81
N ASN A 37 20.49 5.52 -0.92
CA ASN A 37 19.41 6.44 -0.61
C ASN A 37 19.17 7.43 -1.75
N VAL A 38 17.92 7.87 -1.86
CA VAL A 38 17.49 9.00 -2.70
C VAL A 38 17.09 10.15 -1.78
N VAL A 39 17.49 11.36 -2.15
CA VAL A 39 17.13 12.59 -1.43
C VAL A 39 15.97 13.25 -2.16
N LEU A 40 14.89 13.51 -1.45
CA LEU A 40 13.67 14.13 -1.97
C LEU A 40 13.52 15.53 -1.40
N GLU A 41 13.34 16.52 -2.27
CA GLU A 41 13.00 17.89 -1.85
C GLU A 41 11.59 17.91 -1.23
N LYS A 42 11.41 18.75 -0.22
CA LYS A 42 10.10 19.05 0.36
C LYS A 42 9.79 20.53 0.17
N SER A 43 8.56 20.85 -0.14
CA SER A 43 8.09 22.23 -0.28
C SER A 43 8.29 23.04 1.01
N PHE A 44 8.27 22.37 2.17
CA PHE A 44 8.53 22.94 3.48
C PHE A 44 9.31 21.95 4.34
N GLY A 45 10.30 22.42 5.08
CA GLY A 45 11.12 21.60 5.97
C GLY A 45 12.39 21.05 5.33
N ALA A 46 13.04 20.10 6.01
CA ALA A 46 14.26 19.45 5.53
C ALA A 46 13.95 18.41 4.43
N PRO A 47 14.89 18.19 3.49
CA PRO A 47 14.77 17.10 2.52
C PRO A 47 14.58 15.74 3.19
N THR A 48 13.78 14.88 2.58
CA THR A 48 13.60 13.49 3.04
C THR A 48 14.63 12.58 2.38
N ILE A 49 15.24 11.71 3.17
CA ILE A 49 16.16 10.67 2.68
C ILE A 49 15.44 9.33 2.80
N THR A 50 15.35 8.58 1.69
CA THR A 50 14.63 7.31 1.67
C THR A 50 15.27 6.28 0.75
N LYS A 51 15.03 5.00 1.03
CA LYS A 51 15.27 3.85 0.13
C LYS A 51 13.96 3.24 -0.38
N ASP A 52 12.82 3.70 0.12
CA ASP A 52 11.53 3.19 -0.33
C ASP A 52 11.22 3.62 -1.77
N GLY A 53 11.05 2.63 -2.64
CA GLY A 53 10.81 2.86 -4.06
C GLY A 53 9.49 3.55 -4.38
N VAL A 54 8.43 3.33 -3.60
CA VAL A 54 7.14 3.97 -3.83
C VAL A 54 7.18 5.45 -3.44
N SER A 55 7.87 5.79 -2.34
CA SER A 55 8.07 7.18 -1.93
C SER A 55 8.85 7.97 -2.98
N VAL A 56 9.93 7.37 -3.52
CA VAL A 56 10.68 7.98 -4.62
C VAL A 56 9.81 8.16 -5.86
N ALA A 57 9.06 7.14 -6.25
CA ALA A 57 8.20 7.20 -7.45
C ALA A 57 7.10 8.26 -7.32
N LYS A 58 6.50 8.42 -6.13
CA LYS A 58 5.42 9.39 -5.87
C LYS A 58 5.86 10.84 -6.04
N GLU A 59 7.10 11.18 -5.72
CA GLU A 59 7.62 12.55 -5.80
C GLU A 59 8.06 12.96 -7.22
N ILE A 60 8.20 12.00 -8.15
CA ILE A 60 8.67 12.32 -9.51
C ILE A 60 7.52 12.84 -10.36
N GLU A 61 7.66 14.08 -10.82
CA GLU A 61 6.80 14.73 -11.79
C GLU A 61 7.68 15.45 -12.83
N LEU A 62 7.36 15.28 -14.12
CA LEU A 62 8.19 15.78 -15.21
C LEU A 62 7.50 16.96 -15.91
N ALA A 63 8.30 17.96 -16.31
CA ALA A 63 7.79 19.15 -16.99
C ALA A 63 7.17 18.86 -18.35
N ASP A 64 7.75 17.95 -19.14
CA ASP A 64 7.16 17.52 -20.41
C ASP A 64 5.97 16.59 -20.13
N LYS A 65 4.79 16.97 -20.59
CA LYS A 65 3.52 16.25 -20.31
C LYS A 65 3.53 14.83 -20.85
N PHE A 66 4.16 14.57 -21.97
CA PHE A 66 4.22 13.24 -22.60
C PHE A 66 5.22 12.33 -21.90
N GLU A 67 6.39 12.87 -21.52
CA GLU A 67 7.35 12.15 -20.68
C GLU A 67 6.71 11.88 -19.30
N ASN A 68 5.99 12.84 -18.74
CA ASN A 68 5.30 12.67 -17.47
C ASN A 68 4.23 11.56 -17.51
N MET A 69 3.47 11.42 -18.61
CA MET A 69 2.55 10.30 -18.77
C MET A 69 3.28 8.95 -18.66
N GLY A 70 4.46 8.81 -19.27
CA GLY A 70 5.28 7.60 -19.15
C GLY A 70 5.73 7.35 -17.71
N ALA A 71 6.18 8.38 -17.02
CA ALA A 71 6.55 8.31 -15.60
C ALA A 71 5.33 7.92 -14.72
N GLN A 72 4.17 8.54 -14.93
CA GLN A 72 2.95 8.24 -14.17
C GLN A 72 2.47 6.78 -14.35
N MET A 73 2.61 6.19 -15.53
CA MET A 73 2.27 4.78 -15.75
C MET A 73 3.16 3.83 -14.91
N VAL A 74 4.45 4.13 -14.77
CA VAL A 74 5.35 3.33 -13.91
C VAL A 74 5.12 3.64 -12.43
N LYS A 75 4.76 4.87 -12.09
CA LYS A 75 4.32 5.23 -10.74
C LYS A 75 3.10 4.41 -10.31
N GLU A 76 2.15 4.16 -11.23
CA GLU A 76 1.00 3.29 -10.99
C GLU A 76 1.44 1.84 -10.71
N VAL A 77 2.47 1.31 -11.42
CA VAL A 77 3.03 -0.02 -11.12
C VAL A 77 3.54 -0.10 -9.69
N ALA A 78 4.32 0.89 -9.25
CA ALA A 78 4.86 0.94 -7.89
C ALA A 78 3.74 1.03 -6.85
N SER A 79 2.79 1.95 -7.04
CA SER A 79 1.65 2.15 -6.13
C SER A 79 0.78 0.90 -6.03
N LYS A 80 0.42 0.29 -7.17
CA LYS A 80 -0.40 -0.92 -7.21
C LYS A 80 0.29 -2.12 -6.54
N THR A 81 1.61 -2.20 -6.65
CA THR A 81 2.39 -3.27 -5.99
C THR A 81 2.43 -3.05 -4.48
N SER A 82 2.60 -1.81 -4.03
CA SER A 82 2.47 -1.43 -2.63
C SER A 82 1.09 -1.79 -2.07
N ASP A 83 0.01 -1.41 -2.77
CA ASP A 83 -1.37 -1.69 -2.35
C ASP A 83 -1.65 -3.20 -2.23
N ASN A 84 -1.14 -4.01 -3.17
CA ASN A 84 -1.42 -5.45 -3.24
C ASN A 84 -0.57 -6.29 -2.28
N ALA A 85 0.69 -5.92 -2.10
CA ALA A 85 1.67 -6.74 -1.39
C ALA A 85 2.47 -5.99 -0.31
N GLY A 86 2.33 -4.68 -0.24
CA GLY A 86 2.97 -3.81 0.73
C GLY A 86 4.49 -3.63 0.56
N ASP A 87 5.11 -4.39 -0.35
CA ASP A 87 6.54 -4.37 -0.65
C ASP A 87 6.77 -4.70 -2.14
N GLY A 88 8.03 -4.70 -2.59
CA GLY A 88 8.42 -5.07 -3.98
C GLY A 88 8.25 -3.95 -5.00
N THR A 89 8.02 -2.72 -4.59
CA THR A 89 7.78 -1.55 -5.45
C THR A 89 8.95 -1.26 -6.37
N THR A 90 10.17 -1.34 -5.87
CA THR A 90 11.41 -1.18 -6.64
C THR A 90 11.58 -2.31 -7.67
N THR A 91 11.35 -3.57 -7.27
CA THR A 91 11.40 -4.74 -8.17
C THR A 91 10.38 -4.60 -9.30
N ALA A 92 9.15 -4.18 -8.99
CA ALA A 92 8.10 -3.96 -9.98
C ALA A 92 8.47 -2.85 -10.98
N THR A 93 9.06 -1.77 -10.51
CA THR A 93 9.55 -0.65 -11.34
C THR A 93 10.66 -1.10 -12.30
N VAL A 94 11.62 -1.89 -11.80
CA VAL A 94 12.71 -2.46 -12.62
C VAL A 94 12.17 -3.41 -13.68
N LEU A 95 11.25 -4.29 -13.33
CA LEU A 95 10.56 -5.18 -14.26
C LEU A 95 9.80 -4.40 -15.33
N ALA A 96 9.02 -3.38 -14.92
CA ALA A 96 8.26 -2.55 -15.86
C ALA A 96 9.18 -1.84 -16.86
N GLN A 97 10.28 -1.24 -16.41
CA GLN A 97 11.27 -0.64 -17.28
C GLN A 97 11.83 -1.64 -18.29
N ALA A 98 12.17 -2.85 -17.83
CA ALA A 98 12.72 -3.89 -18.69
C ALA A 98 11.73 -4.34 -19.77
N PHE A 99 10.48 -4.62 -19.40
CA PHE A 99 9.41 -4.96 -20.33
C PHE A 99 9.19 -3.86 -21.38
N ILE A 100 9.07 -2.61 -20.93
CA ILE A 100 8.78 -1.46 -21.80
C ILE A 100 9.95 -1.23 -22.78
N ARG A 101 11.18 -1.28 -22.30
CA ARG A 101 12.39 -1.09 -23.15
C ARG A 101 12.51 -2.16 -24.21
N GLU A 102 12.37 -3.43 -23.85
CA GLU A 102 12.50 -4.53 -24.82
C GLU A 102 11.27 -4.58 -25.75
N GLY A 103 10.06 -4.35 -25.22
CA GLY A 103 8.85 -4.30 -26.04
C GLY A 103 8.85 -3.14 -27.04
N SER A 104 9.28 -1.94 -26.64
CA SER A 104 9.37 -0.79 -27.54
C SER A 104 10.37 -1.00 -28.68
N LYS A 105 11.49 -1.71 -28.44
CA LYS A 105 12.43 -2.09 -29.50
C LYS A 105 11.77 -3.03 -30.51
N ALA A 106 11.00 -4.01 -30.04
CA ALA A 106 10.31 -4.96 -30.92
C ALA A 106 9.25 -4.27 -31.79
N VAL A 107 8.46 -3.34 -31.19
CA VAL A 107 7.48 -2.54 -31.94
C VAL A 107 8.17 -1.64 -32.98
N ALA A 108 9.28 -1.00 -32.63
CA ALA A 108 10.07 -0.20 -33.58
C ALA A 108 10.66 -1.04 -34.71
N ALA A 109 10.92 -2.33 -34.46
CA ALA A 109 11.33 -3.30 -35.49
C ALA A 109 10.16 -3.80 -36.36
N GLY A 110 8.93 -3.31 -36.16
CA GLY A 110 7.76 -3.64 -36.99
C GLY A 110 6.95 -4.84 -36.54
N MET A 111 7.21 -5.39 -35.36
CA MET A 111 6.43 -6.50 -34.79
C MET A 111 5.05 -6.02 -34.31
N ASN A 112 4.05 -6.89 -34.38
CA ASN A 112 2.68 -6.59 -33.96
C ASN A 112 2.60 -6.42 -32.42
N PRO A 113 2.31 -5.21 -31.91
CA PRO A 113 2.32 -4.95 -30.48
C PRO A 113 1.25 -5.74 -29.71
N MET A 114 0.12 -6.07 -30.34
CA MET A 114 -0.93 -6.87 -29.71
C MET A 114 -0.52 -8.33 -29.53
N ASP A 115 0.23 -8.90 -30.49
CA ASP A 115 0.74 -10.25 -30.37
C ASP A 115 1.95 -10.31 -29.43
N LEU A 116 2.82 -9.30 -29.42
CA LEU A 116 3.85 -9.15 -28.40
C LEU A 116 3.23 -9.19 -26.98
N LYS A 117 2.15 -8.39 -26.76
CA LYS A 117 1.43 -8.38 -25.49
C LYS A 117 0.88 -9.76 -25.13
N ARG A 118 0.24 -10.47 -26.07
CA ARG A 118 -0.29 -11.83 -25.82
C ARG A 118 0.82 -12.81 -25.41
N GLY A 119 1.99 -12.73 -26.05
CA GLY A 119 3.16 -13.53 -25.68
C GLY A 119 3.68 -13.20 -24.27
N ILE A 120 3.76 -11.91 -23.91
CA ILE A 120 4.14 -11.46 -22.57
C ILE A 120 3.12 -11.99 -21.54
N ASP A 121 1.82 -11.80 -21.77
CA ASP A 121 0.77 -12.24 -20.86
C ASP A 121 0.82 -13.77 -20.61
N GLN A 122 1.06 -14.55 -21.69
CA GLN A 122 1.21 -16.00 -21.61
C GLN A 122 2.43 -16.41 -20.77
N ALA A 123 3.59 -15.77 -20.99
CA ALA A 123 4.81 -16.05 -20.24
C ALA A 123 4.66 -15.69 -18.75
N VAL A 124 4.07 -14.53 -18.46
CA VAL A 124 3.85 -14.07 -17.08
C VAL A 124 2.90 -15.00 -16.32
N LYS A 125 1.80 -15.44 -16.97
CA LYS A 125 0.89 -16.41 -16.37
C LYS A 125 1.62 -17.73 -16.02
N ALA A 126 2.41 -18.25 -16.94
CA ALA A 126 3.20 -19.47 -16.71
C ALA A 126 4.26 -19.27 -15.62
N ALA A 127 4.95 -18.13 -15.59
CA ALA A 127 5.94 -17.80 -14.57
C ALA A 127 5.31 -17.70 -13.17
N VAL A 128 4.11 -17.12 -13.04
CA VAL A 128 3.39 -17.04 -11.76
C VAL A 128 3.05 -18.44 -11.23
N GLU A 129 2.63 -19.37 -12.10
CA GLU A 129 2.38 -20.76 -11.68
C GLU A 129 3.67 -21.46 -11.22
N GLU A 130 4.81 -21.19 -11.87
CA GLU A 130 6.10 -21.72 -11.42
C GLU A 130 6.54 -21.09 -10.09
N LEU A 131 6.34 -19.79 -9.87
CA LEU A 131 6.61 -19.14 -8.58
C LEU A 131 5.79 -19.76 -7.46
N LYS A 132 4.51 -20.09 -7.70
CA LYS A 132 3.68 -20.80 -6.71
C LYS A 132 4.21 -22.18 -6.38
N LYS A 133 4.73 -22.93 -7.37
CA LYS A 133 5.35 -24.24 -7.14
C LYS A 133 6.66 -24.16 -6.36
N LEU A 134 7.44 -23.09 -6.56
CA LEU A 134 8.68 -22.83 -5.82
C LEU A 134 8.43 -22.37 -4.40
N SER A 135 7.24 -21.87 -4.09
CA SER A 135 6.88 -21.33 -2.80
C SER A 135 6.96 -22.38 -1.69
N LYS A 136 7.59 -22.01 -0.58
CA LYS A 136 7.64 -22.79 0.66
C LYS A 136 6.83 -22.07 1.74
N PRO A 137 5.95 -22.76 2.47
CA PRO A 137 5.21 -22.15 3.58
C PRO A 137 6.17 -21.60 4.64
N THR A 138 5.85 -20.44 5.19
CA THR A 138 6.51 -19.89 6.38
C THR A 138 5.96 -20.60 7.61
N ALA A 139 6.66 -21.64 8.07
CA ALA A 139 6.18 -22.50 9.13
C ALA A 139 6.56 -22.03 10.54
N ASP A 140 7.69 -21.32 10.70
CA ASP A 140 8.27 -20.99 11.99
C ASP A 140 8.59 -19.49 12.16
N ASP A 141 8.73 -19.07 13.41
CA ASP A 141 9.06 -17.70 13.80
C ASP A 141 10.41 -17.24 13.22
N LYS A 142 11.33 -18.19 12.96
CA LYS A 142 12.63 -17.91 12.38
C LYS A 142 12.53 -17.45 10.92
N ALA A 143 11.71 -18.12 10.12
CA ALA A 143 11.47 -17.70 8.73
C ALA A 143 10.79 -16.33 8.68
N ILE A 144 9.84 -16.06 9.60
CA ILE A 144 9.19 -14.77 9.78
C ILE A 144 10.24 -13.68 10.08
N ALA A 145 11.10 -13.91 11.08
CA ALA A 145 12.16 -12.97 11.44
C ALA A 145 13.15 -12.72 10.27
N GLN A 146 13.50 -13.74 9.49
CA GLN A 146 14.37 -13.60 8.32
C GLN A 146 13.75 -12.74 7.21
N VAL A 147 12.46 -12.92 6.91
CA VAL A 147 11.75 -12.07 5.95
C VAL A 147 11.72 -10.63 6.43
N GLY A 148 11.33 -10.38 7.68
CA GLY A 148 11.32 -9.06 8.30
C GLY A 148 12.70 -8.39 8.28
N THR A 149 13.74 -9.11 8.66
CA THR A 149 15.14 -8.65 8.61
C THR A 149 15.53 -8.27 7.18
N ARG A 150 15.17 -9.09 6.21
CA ARG A 150 15.50 -8.87 4.79
C ARG A 150 14.83 -7.60 4.24
N SER A 151 13.54 -7.45 4.45
CA SER A 151 12.79 -6.27 4.03
C SER A 151 13.24 -5.00 4.77
N ALA A 152 13.66 -5.14 6.02
CA ALA A 152 14.23 -4.04 6.83
C ALA A 152 15.71 -3.72 6.52
N ASN A 153 16.20 -3.94 5.31
CA ASN A 153 17.59 -3.69 4.91
C ASN A 153 18.64 -4.39 5.79
N SER A 154 18.38 -5.63 6.19
CA SER A 154 19.20 -6.47 7.05
C SER A 154 19.26 -6.03 8.52
N ASP A 155 18.31 -5.24 8.97
CA ASP A 155 18.14 -4.87 10.38
C ASP A 155 17.42 -6.00 11.13
N ARG A 156 18.21 -6.75 11.89
CA ARG A 156 17.75 -7.93 12.62
C ARG A 156 16.80 -7.57 13.76
N THR A 157 16.97 -6.40 14.36
CA THR A 157 16.12 -5.95 15.48
C THR A 157 14.68 -5.74 15.02
N ILE A 158 14.48 -5.26 13.80
CA ILE A 158 13.17 -5.11 13.18
C ILE A 158 12.55 -6.48 12.86
N GLY A 159 13.32 -7.41 12.29
CA GLY A 159 12.82 -8.75 12.01
C GLY A 159 12.36 -9.49 13.27
N ASP A 160 13.17 -9.43 14.32
CA ASP A 160 12.90 -10.11 15.59
C ASP A 160 11.65 -9.52 16.30
N ILE A 161 11.47 -8.19 16.33
CA ILE A 161 10.30 -7.57 16.95
C ILE A 161 8.99 -7.86 16.19
N ILE A 162 9.05 -7.96 14.86
CA ILE A 162 7.89 -8.36 14.05
C ILE A 162 7.50 -9.82 14.31
N ALA A 163 8.48 -10.72 14.37
CA ALA A 163 8.23 -12.12 14.69
C ALA A 163 7.64 -12.29 16.10
N GLU A 164 8.15 -11.53 17.08
CA GLU A 164 7.59 -11.50 18.44
C GLU A 164 6.16 -10.96 18.45
N ALA A 165 5.89 -9.88 17.71
CA ALA A 165 4.56 -9.32 17.58
C ALA A 165 3.57 -10.35 17.00
N MET A 166 3.94 -11.02 15.89
CA MET A 166 3.13 -12.06 15.28
C MET A 166 2.90 -13.27 16.19
N LYS A 167 3.89 -13.62 17.01
CA LYS A 167 3.73 -14.68 18.00
C LYS A 167 2.71 -14.32 19.08
N LYS A 168 2.68 -13.06 19.52
CA LYS A 168 1.77 -12.58 20.58
C LYS A 168 0.32 -12.47 20.09
N VAL A 169 0.10 -11.90 18.91
CA VAL A 169 -1.26 -11.67 18.38
C VAL A 169 -1.74 -12.73 17.40
N GLY A 170 -0.89 -13.67 17.02
CA GLY A 170 -1.17 -14.69 16.01
C GLY A 170 -0.96 -14.21 14.58
N LYS A 171 -1.01 -15.14 13.62
CA LYS A 171 -0.74 -14.88 12.20
C LYS A 171 -1.76 -13.92 11.57
N GLU A 172 -3.00 -13.99 12.01
CA GLU A 172 -4.12 -13.12 11.60
C GLU A 172 -4.26 -11.86 12.47
N GLY A 173 -3.37 -11.71 13.46
CA GLY A 173 -3.43 -10.63 14.43
C GLY A 173 -3.05 -9.28 13.83
N VAL A 174 -3.57 -8.22 14.43
CA VAL A 174 -3.31 -6.84 14.00
C VAL A 174 -2.01 -6.34 14.61
N ILE A 175 -1.13 -5.83 13.77
CA ILE A 175 0.12 -5.19 14.19
C ILE A 175 0.14 -3.80 13.57
N THR A 176 0.36 -2.78 14.39
CA THR A 176 0.50 -1.38 13.99
C THR A 176 1.88 -0.86 14.34
N VAL A 177 2.31 0.18 13.64
CA VAL A 177 3.61 0.82 13.86
C VAL A 177 3.38 2.28 14.24
N GLU A 178 3.92 2.70 15.37
CA GLU A 178 3.78 4.05 15.89
C GLU A 178 5.15 4.67 16.18
N GLU A 179 5.19 5.99 16.28
CA GLU A 179 6.36 6.71 16.75
C GLU A 179 6.49 6.54 18.26
N GLY A 180 7.63 6.03 18.71
CA GLY A 180 7.96 5.92 20.13
C GLY A 180 8.61 7.20 20.67
N SER A 181 8.67 7.31 21.98
CA SER A 181 9.36 8.42 22.67
C SER A 181 10.80 8.09 23.05
N GLY A 182 11.21 6.83 22.92
CA GLY A 182 12.52 6.32 23.28
C GLY A 182 13.50 6.21 22.11
N LEU A 183 14.71 5.72 22.41
CA LEU A 183 15.74 5.45 21.39
C LEU A 183 15.61 4.03 20.81
N GLU A 184 15.05 3.11 21.55
CA GLU A 184 14.87 1.70 21.18
C GLU A 184 13.44 1.42 20.74
N ASN A 185 13.26 0.34 19.95
CA ASN A 185 11.95 -0.12 19.57
C ASN A 185 11.30 -0.88 20.75
N GLU A 186 10.02 -0.65 20.97
CA GLU A 186 9.23 -1.31 22.00
C GLU A 186 8.03 -2.03 21.38
N LEU A 187 7.59 -3.12 21.99
CA LEU A 187 6.41 -3.88 21.59
C LEU A 187 5.40 -3.93 22.72
N ASP A 188 4.26 -3.29 22.51
CA ASP A 188 3.11 -3.37 23.39
C ASP A 188 1.99 -4.20 22.74
N VAL A 189 1.23 -4.93 23.56
CA VAL A 189 -0.01 -5.58 23.13
C VAL A 189 -1.16 -4.98 23.92
N VAL A 190 -2.12 -4.43 23.19
CA VAL A 190 -3.26 -3.70 23.76
C VAL A 190 -4.58 -4.28 23.27
N GLU A 191 -5.67 -3.99 23.98
CA GLU A 191 -7.02 -4.33 23.52
C GLU A 191 -7.32 -3.56 22.23
N GLY A 192 -7.88 -4.24 21.25
CA GLY A 192 -8.17 -3.60 19.96
C GLY A 192 -8.66 -4.58 18.91
N MET A 193 -9.11 -4.04 17.79
CA MET A 193 -9.51 -4.85 16.63
C MET A 193 -9.39 -4.10 15.31
N GLN A 194 -9.31 -4.86 14.22
CA GLN A 194 -9.39 -4.34 12.86
C GLN A 194 -10.57 -4.98 12.12
N PHE A 195 -11.22 -4.20 11.25
CA PHE A 195 -12.22 -4.70 10.31
C PHE A 195 -12.06 -4.10 8.92
N ASP A 196 -12.53 -4.84 7.90
CA ASP A 196 -12.31 -4.57 6.48
C ASP A 196 -13.31 -3.54 5.96
N ARG A 197 -13.20 -2.30 6.43
CA ARG A 197 -13.93 -1.13 5.92
C ARG A 197 -13.07 0.09 6.11
N GLY A 198 -12.81 0.80 5.01
CA GLY A 198 -12.07 2.04 5.02
C GLY A 198 -12.97 3.28 5.04
N TYR A 199 -12.34 4.45 4.92
CA TYR A 199 -13.06 5.72 4.93
C TYR A 199 -14.00 5.85 3.71
N LEU A 200 -15.18 6.44 3.93
CA LEU A 200 -16.17 6.69 2.88
C LEU A 200 -15.79 7.85 1.95
N SER A 201 -14.84 8.67 2.33
CA SER A 201 -14.35 9.78 1.51
C SER A 201 -12.86 10.02 1.74
N PRO A 202 -12.06 10.19 0.69
CA PRO A 202 -10.64 10.55 0.81
C PRO A 202 -10.42 11.95 1.41
N TYR A 203 -11.43 12.80 1.47
CA TYR A 203 -11.36 14.10 2.13
C TYR A 203 -11.28 14.02 3.65
N PHE A 204 -11.50 12.86 4.25
CA PHE A 204 -11.26 12.62 5.67
C PHE A 204 -9.77 12.42 6.02
N ILE A 205 -8.91 12.15 5.03
CA ILE A 205 -7.48 11.90 5.23
C ILE A 205 -6.83 13.13 5.88
N ASN A 206 -6.19 12.91 7.01
CA ASN A 206 -5.42 13.93 7.72
C ASN A 206 -3.91 13.64 7.73
N ASN A 207 -3.49 12.40 7.45
CA ASN A 207 -2.11 12.06 7.20
C ASN A 207 -1.91 11.79 5.70
N GLN A 208 -1.38 12.79 4.99
CA GLN A 208 -1.17 12.71 3.54
C GLN A 208 -0.05 11.75 3.13
N GLN A 209 0.88 11.49 4.03
CA GLN A 209 2.02 10.60 3.75
C GLN A 209 1.57 9.15 3.71
N SER A 210 0.82 8.71 4.73
CA SER A 210 0.27 7.35 4.82
C SER A 210 -1.06 7.19 4.06
N GLN A 211 -1.67 8.29 3.58
CA GLN A 211 -3.02 8.31 2.98
C GLN A 211 -4.09 7.72 3.93
N GLN A 212 -3.97 8.03 5.23
CA GLN A 212 -4.82 7.51 6.28
C GLN A 212 -5.48 8.62 7.10
N VAL A 213 -6.55 8.25 7.81
CA VAL A 213 -7.11 9.03 8.90
C VAL A 213 -6.53 8.50 10.20
N GLU A 214 -5.88 9.34 10.97
CA GLU A 214 -5.33 9.02 12.27
C GLU A 214 -5.96 9.93 13.33
N PHE A 215 -6.67 9.34 14.28
CA PHE A 215 -7.31 10.05 15.38
C PHE A 215 -6.78 9.57 16.73
N ASP A 216 -6.28 10.49 17.54
CA ASP A 216 -5.89 10.25 18.91
C ASP A 216 -7.06 10.60 19.86
N ASP A 217 -7.34 9.73 20.81
CA ASP A 217 -8.43 9.84 21.81
C ASP A 217 -9.81 10.18 21.19
N PRO A 218 -10.23 9.45 20.10
CA PRO A 218 -11.48 9.73 19.43
C PRO A 218 -12.70 9.24 20.19
N PHE A 219 -13.83 9.88 19.93
CA PHE A 219 -15.15 9.28 20.14
C PHE A 219 -15.51 8.35 18.98
N ILE A 220 -16.31 7.32 19.26
CA ILE A 220 -16.77 6.34 18.26
C ILE A 220 -18.29 6.23 18.35
N LEU A 221 -18.99 6.71 17.32
CA LEU A 221 -20.42 6.53 17.15
C LEU A 221 -20.67 5.22 16.41
N ILE A 222 -21.51 4.36 17.00
CA ILE A 222 -21.86 3.05 16.45
C ILE A 222 -23.36 3.03 16.17
N HIS A 223 -23.75 2.90 14.90
CA HIS A 223 -25.15 2.94 14.48
C HIS A 223 -25.47 1.77 13.52
N ASP A 224 -26.62 1.14 13.71
CA ASP A 224 -27.00 -0.05 12.94
C ASP A 224 -27.71 0.23 11.61
N LYS A 225 -28.10 1.50 11.35
CA LYS A 225 -28.80 1.93 10.16
C LYS A 225 -27.98 2.89 9.31
N LYS A 226 -28.54 3.26 8.16
CA LYS A 226 -28.00 4.29 7.26
C LYS A 226 -28.24 5.68 7.85
N VAL A 227 -27.25 6.56 7.62
CA VAL A 227 -27.31 7.98 7.97
C VAL A 227 -27.26 8.80 6.69
N SER A 228 -28.38 9.38 6.29
CA SER A 228 -28.48 10.25 5.10
C SER A 228 -28.82 11.71 5.46
N ASN A 229 -29.42 11.94 6.61
CA ASN A 229 -29.81 13.24 7.09
C ASN A 229 -28.87 13.74 8.20
N VAL A 230 -28.20 14.86 7.96
CA VAL A 230 -27.24 15.43 8.93
C VAL A 230 -27.91 15.87 10.25
N ARG A 231 -29.20 16.18 10.24
CA ARG A 231 -29.92 16.62 11.44
C ARG A 231 -29.93 15.58 12.53
N GLU A 232 -29.93 14.31 12.17
CA GLU A 232 -29.87 13.19 13.12
C GLU A 232 -28.54 13.13 13.86
N LEU A 233 -27.45 13.63 13.24
CA LEU A 233 -26.12 13.67 13.83
C LEU A 233 -25.84 14.95 14.65
N LEU A 234 -26.66 15.99 14.53
CA LEU A 234 -26.37 17.29 15.14
C LEU A 234 -26.06 17.23 16.65
N PRO A 235 -26.83 16.52 17.49
CA PRO A 235 -26.55 16.47 18.94
C PRO A 235 -25.18 15.86 19.24
N VAL A 236 -24.80 14.80 18.50
CA VAL A 236 -23.49 14.14 18.62
C VAL A 236 -22.39 15.07 18.15
N LEU A 237 -22.54 15.69 16.98
CA LEU A 237 -21.53 16.60 16.41
C LEU A 237 -21.28 17.82 17.28
N GLU A 238 -22.33 18.41 17.85
CA GLU A 238 -22.21 19.53 18.80
C GLU A 238 -21.49 19.11 20.09
N GLY A 239 -21.82 17.94 20.63
CA GLY A 239 -21.16 17.38 21.81
C GLY A 239 -19.66 17.13 21.58
N VAL A 240 -19.33 16.51 20.45
CA VAL A 240 -17.95 16.23 20.02
C VAL A 240 -17.16 17.51 19.76
N ALA A 241 -17.76 18.49 19.08
CA ALA A 241 -17.14 19.79 18.84
C ALA A 241 -16.82 20.54 20.13
N LYS A 242 -17.76 20.53 21.11
CA LYS A 242 -17.53 21.10 22.45
C LYS A 242 -16.42 20.38 23.23
N ALA A 243 -16.30 19.07 23.05
CA ALA A 243 -15.25 18.29 23.69
C ALA A 243 -13.87 18.44 23.00
N GLY A 244 -13.82 18.99 21.79
CA GLY A 244 -12.59 19.22 21.02
C GLY A 244 -11.88 17.92 20.57
N LYS A 245 -12.59 16.79 20.58
CA LYS A 245 -12.04 15.47 20.22
C LYS A 245 -12.48 15.05 18.82
N PRO A 246 -11.72 14.15 18.14
CA PRO A 246 -12.15 13.58 16.86
C PRO A 246 -13.32 12.59 17.05
N LEU A 247 -14.06 12.34 15.96
CA LEU A 247 -15.16 11.40 15.90
C LEU A 247 -14.99 10.41 14.75
N LEU A 248 -15.04 9.12 15.06
CA LEU A 248 -15.27 8.06 14.08
C LEU A 248 -16.76 7.70 14.07
N ILE A 249 -17.38 7.67 12.91
CA ILE A 249 -18.75 7.18 12.70
C ILE A 249 -18.70 5.82 12.03
N VAL A 250 -19.22 4.79 12.69
CA VAL A 250 -19.41 3.43 12.18
C VAL A 250 -20.92 3.21 12.00
N ALA A 251 -21.39 3.21 10.77
CA ALA A 251 -22.81 3.06 10.47
C ALA A 251 -23.03 2.09 9.30
N GLU A 252 -24.26 1.59 9.10
CA GLU A 252 -24.56 0.76 7.92
C GLU A 252 -24.08 1.45 6.63
N GLU A 253 -24.37 2.73 6.52
CA GLU A 253 -23.87 3.60 5.45
C GLU A 253 -24.01 5.07 5.90
N VAL A 254 -23.11 5.93 5.44
CA VAL A 254 -23.26 7.38 5.56
C VAL A 254 -23.24 7.95 4.15
N GLU A 255 -24.34 8.55 3.73
CA GLU A 255 -24.52 8.97 2.33
C GLU A 255 -25.23 10.33 2.22
N GLY A 256 -25.35 10.84 0.99
CA GLY A 256 -26.14 12.03 0.67
C GLY A 256 -25.69 13.29 1.41
N GLU A 257 -26.65 14.01 1.97
CA GLU A 257 -26.42 15.28 2.68
C GLU A 257 -25.53 15.10 3.91
N ALA A 258 -25.71 14.00 4.64
CA ALA A 258 -24.91 13.72 5.83
C ALA A 258 -23.42 13.60 5.49
N LEU A 259 -23.05 12.78 4.51
CA LEU A 259 -21.66 12.61 4.09
C LEU A 259 -21.07 13.92 3.56
N ALA A 260 -21.78 14.64 2.70
CA ALA A 260 -21.33 15.90 2.15
C ALA A 260 -21.05 16.95 3.24
N THR A 261 -21.93 17.03 4.24
CA THR A 261 -21.77 17.98 5.35
C THR A 261 -20.60 17.60 6.26
N LEU A 262 -20.39 16.31 6.54
CA LEU A 262 -19.25 15.85 7.31
C LEU A 262 -17.93 16.21 6.60
N VAL A 263 -17.84 15.95 5.29
CA VAL A 263 -16.68 16.30 4.46
C VAL A 263 -16.41 17.81 4.50
N VAL A 264 -17.43 18.66 4.28
CA VAL A 264 -17.25 20.12 4.31
C VAL A 264 -16.76 20.61 5.67
N ASN A 265 -17.32 20.08 6.76
CA ASN A 265 -16.91 20.46 8.11
C ASN A 265 -15.48 20.00 8.46
N THR A 266 -15.08 18.83 7.96
CA THR A 266 -13.69 18.35 8.09
C THR A 266 -12.71 19.26 7.34
N ILE A 267 -13.00 19.58 6.07
CA ILE A 267 -12.17 20.47 5.25
C ILE A 267 -12.03 21.87 5.89
N ARG A 268 -13.12 22.38 6.49
CA ARG A 268 -13.13 23.67 7.20
C ARG A 268 -12.47 23.61 8.59
N GLY A 269 -12.10 22.43 9.08
CA GLY A 269 -11.52 22.25 10.41
C GLY A 269 -12.47 22.50 11.58
N ILE A 270 -13.80 22.49 11.33
CA ILE A 270 -14.82 22.72 12.36
C ILE A 270 -14.93 21.49 13.28
N VAL A 271 -14.94 20.30 12.69
CA VAL A 271 -14.95 19.02 13.41
C VAL A 271 -13.98 18.06 12.73
N LYS A 272 -13.17 17.35 13.49
CA LYS A 272 -12.35 16.25 12.99
C LYS A 272 -13.21 14.99 12.99
N VAL A 273 -13.72 14.59 11.82
CA VAL A 273 -14.61 13.45 11.69
C VAL A 273 -14.22 12.56 10.51
N ALA A 274 -14.45 11.27 10.67
CA ALA A 274 -14.40 10.30 9.58
C ALA A 274 -15.59 9.35 9.70
N ALA A 275 -16.05 8.84 8.57
CA ALA A 275 -17.13 7.89 8.50
C ALA A 275 -16.69 6.64 7.76
N VAL A 276 -17.06 5.48 8.28
CA VAL A 276 -16.80 4.17 7.71
C VAL A 276 -18.08 3.33 7.69
N LYS A 277 -18.13 2.39 6.76
CA LYS A 277 -19.23 1.45 6.67
C LYS A 277 -19.08 0.35 7.73
N ALA A 278 -20.16 -0.02 8.40
CA ALA A 278 -20.17 -1.13 9.33
C ALA A 278 -19.83 -2.46 8.61
N PRO A 279 -19.00 -3.33 9.22
CA PRO A 279 -18.65 -4.61 8.65
C PRO A 279 -19.79 -5.62 8.75
N GLY A 280 -19.87 -6.53 7.77
CA GLY A 280 -20.90 -7.57 7.72
C GLY A 280 -22.25 -7.10 7.17
N PHE A 281 -23.23 -8.00 7.19
CA PHE A 281 -24.59 -7.79 6.71
C PHE A 281 -25.61 -8.44 7.66
N GLY A 282 -26.81 -7.85 7.74
CA GLY A 282 -27.90 -8.38 8.54
C GLY A 282 -27.52 -8.58 10.01
N ASP A 283 -27.88 -9.71 10.61
CA ASP A 283 -27.63 -10.01 12.02
C ASP A 283 -26.14 -10.10 12.36
N ARG A 284 -25.28 -10.50 11.38
CA ARG A 284 -23.83 -10.48 11.59
C ARG A 284 -23.29 -9.06 11.76
N ARG A 285 -23.80 -8.10 11.00
CA ARG A 285 -23.42 -6.69 11.17
C ARG A 285 -23.76 -6.21 12.58
N LYS A 286 -24.99 -6.49 13.06
CA LYS A 286 -25.40 -6.14 14.42
C LYS A 286 -24.48 -6.76 15.47
N ALA A 287 -24.16 -8.04 15.31
CA ALA A 287 -23.25 -8.75 16.22
C ALA A 287 -21.84 -8.15 16.25
N ILE A 288 -21.29 -7.73 15.09
CA ILE A 288 -19.98 -7.08 15.01
C ILE A 288 -20.04 -5.66 15.59
N LEU A 289 -21.12 -4.91 15.37
CA LEU A 289 -21.30 -3.59 15.99
C LEU A 289 -21.33 -3.69 17.52
N GLU A 290 -21.95 -4.74 18.08
CA GLU A 290 -21.91 -5.01 19.53
C GLU A 290 -20.50 -5.40 20.01
N ASP A 291 -19.72 -6.11 19.20
CA ASP A 291 -18.32 -6.42 19.50
C ASP A 291 -17.49 -5.13 19.58
N ILE A 292 -17.67 -4.21 18.62
CA ILE A 292 -17.05 -2.89 18.62
C ILE A 292 -17.49 -2.06 19.85
N ALA A 293 -18.78 -2.08 20.16
CA ALA A 293 -19.33 -1.37 21.34
C ALA A 293 -18.74 -1.91 22.64
N THR A 294 -18.62 -3.22 22.77
CA THR A 294 -18.00 -3.88 23.93
C THR A 294 -16.54 -3.48 24.08
N LEU A 295 -15.78 -3.49 22.97
CA LEU A 295 -14.37 -3.13 22.94
C LEU A 295 -14.11 -1.66 23.30
N THR A 296 -15.02 -0.76 22.93
CA THR A 296 -14.84 0.69 23.07
C THR A 296 -15.62 1.29 24.23
N ASN A 297 -16.32 0.46 25.00
CA ASN A 297 -17.26 0.88 26.05
C ASN A 297 -18.33 1.85 25.53
N GLY A 298 -18.76 1.67 24.28
CA GLY A 298 -19.84 2.42 23.65
C GLY A 298 -21.17 1.68 23.67
N THR A 299 -22.17 2.30 23.07
CA THR A 299 -23.50 1.73 22.91
C THR A 299 -23.87 1.70 21.42
N VAL A 300 -24.40 0.60 20.93
CA VAL A 300 -24.97 0.56 19.56
C VAL A 300 -26.28 1.34 19.56
N ILE A 301 -26.32 2.44 18.82
CA ILE A 301 -27.54 3.23 18.65
C ILE A 301 -28.43 2.51 17.65
N SER A 302 -29.50 1.90 18.16
CA SER A 302 -30.47 1.12 17.38
C SER A 302 -31.89 1.37 17.89
N GLU A 303 -32.83 1.55 16.99
CA GLU A 303 -34.25 1.70 17.33
C GLU A 303 -34.83 0.39 17.94
N GLU A 304 -34.24 -0.76 17.59
CA GLU A 304 -34.67 -2.05 18.17
C GLU A 304 -34.47 -2.12 19.68
N VAL A 305 -33.47 -1.41 20.21
CA VAL A 305 -33.22 -1.29 21.63
C VAL A 305 -33.79 0.04 22.22
N GLY A 306 -34.57 0.77 21.44
CA GLY A 306 -35.24 2.01 21.84
C GLY A 306 -34.34 3.27 21.79
N LEU A 307 -33.15 3.20 21.20
CA LEU A 307 -32.23 4.32 21.04
C LEU A 307 -32.38 4.97 19.68
N GLN A 308 -32.57 6.29 19.65
CA GLN A 308 -32.67 7.10 18.45
C GLN A 308 -31.40 7.95 18.27
N LEU A 309 -30.88 8.05 17.05
CA LEU A 309 -29.67 8.79 16.75
C LEU A 309 -29.79 10.28 17.14
N GLU A 310 -30.96 10.88 16.94
CA GLU A 310 -31.27 12.27 17.32
C GLU A 310 -31.19 12.54 18.84
N LYS A 311 -31.22 11.49 19.66
CA LYS A 311 -31.16 11.58 21.13
C LYS A 311 -29.83 11.11 21.68
N ALA A 312 -28.94 10.63 20.81
CA ALA A 312 -27.63 10.16 21.23
C ALA A 312 -26.78 11.31 21.79
N THR A 313 -26.03 11.00 22.81
CA THR A 313 -25.13 11.93 23.50
C THR A 313 -23.70 11.41 23.50
N ILE A 314 -22.75 12.23 23.91
CA ILE A 314 -21.33 11.81 24.02
C ILE A 314 -21.13 10.65 25.02
N ASN A 315 -22.08 10.41 25.93
CA ASN A 315 -22.00 9.31 26.88
C ASN A 315 -22.32 7.95 26.26
N ASP A 316 -23.02 7.95 25.13
CA ASP A 316 -23.35 6.75 24.38
C ASP A 316 -22.22 6.33 23.42
N LEU A 317 -21.25 7.24 23.21
CA LEU A 317 -20.14 7.01 22.28
C LEU A 317 -19.06 6.13 22.90
N GLY A 318 -18.53 5.22 22.09
CA GLY A 318 -17.33 4.49 22.42
C GLY A 318 -16.09 5.38 22.45
N ARG A 319 -15.02 4.87 23.03
CA ARG A 319 -13.70 5.53 23.12
C ARG A 319 -12.58 4.56 22.80
N ALA A 320 -11.50 5.07 22.26
CA ALA A 320 -10.24 4.36 22.12
C ALA A 320 -9.08 5.34 22.28
N LYS A 321 -7.88 4.84 22.52
CA LYS A 321 -6.69 5.67 22.55
C LYS A 321 -6.34 6.18 21.16
N LYS A 322 -6.48 5.32 20.15
CA LYS A 322 -6.22 5.68 18.75
C LYS A 322 -7.13 4.93 17.79
N VAL A 323 -7.46 5.58 16.69
CA VAL A 323 -8.12 4.97 15.52
C VAL A 323 -7.35 5.31 14.28
N VAL A 324 -7.09 4.29 13.44
CA VAL A 324 -6.45 4.44 12.13
C VAL A 324 -7.40 3.91 11.07
N VAL A 325 -7.74 4.74 10.08
CA VAL A 325 -8.59 4.34 8.96
C VAL A 325 -7.83 4.51 7.64
N SER A 326 -7.59 3.39 6.97
CA SER A 326 -7.04 3.36 5.62
C SER A 326 -8.15 3.34 4.57
N LYS A 327 -7.80 3.19 3.30
CA LYS A 327 -8.76 3.03 2.21
C LYS A 327 -9.63 1.77 2.36
N GLU A 328 -9.11 0.72 3.00
CA GLU A 328 -9.76 -0.60 3.05
C GLU A 328 -10.08 -1.06 4.47
N ASN A 329 -9.37 -0.57 5.48
CA ASN A 329 -9.44 -1.07 6.85
C ASN A 329 -9.63 0.03 7.87
N THR A 330 -10.31 -0.31 8.97
CA THR A 330 -10.40 0.50 10.19
C THR A 330 -9.82 -0.29 11.35
N THR A 331 -8.84 0.29 12.04
CA THR A 331 -8.18 -0.28 13.22
C THR A 331 -8.48 0.56 14.45
N ILE A 332 -9.03 -0.07 15.48
CA ILE A 332 -9.27 0.50 16.81
C ILE A 332 -8.17 -0.02 17.72
N ILE A 333 -7.42 0.87 18.36
CA ILE A 333 -6.26 0.56 19.20
C ILE A 333 -6.55 1.04 20.60
N ASP A 334 -6.35 0.16 21.59
CA ASP A 334 -6.53 0.44 23.00
C ASP A 334 -7.94 1.01 23.27
N GLY A 335 -8.96 0.18 22.99
CA GLY A 335 -10.36 0.50 23.26
C GLY A 335 -10.62 0.63 24.76
N ALA A 336 -11.50 1.56 25.15
CA ALA A 336 -11.84 1.83 26.54
C ALA A 336 -12.82 0.80 27.14
N GLY A 337 -12.99 -0.37 26.51
CA GLY A 337 -13.84 -1.45 26.99
C GLY A 337 -13.29 -2.10 28.25
N ASP A 338 -14.19 -2.57 29.11
CA ASP A 338 -13.82 -3.33 30.30
C ASP A 338 -13.34 -4.73 29.91
N ALA A 339 -12.16 -5.13 30.38
CA ALA A 339 -11.55 -6.42 30.06
C ALA A 339 -12.46 -7.62 30.46
N GLU A 340 -13.20 -7.53 31.59
CA GLU A 340 -14.13 -8.59 31.99
C GLU A 340 -15.32 -8.70 31.03
N ARG A 341 -15.83 -7.58 30.53
CA ARG A 341 -16.90 -7.56 29.51
C ARG A 341 -16.44 -8.13 28.20
N ILE A 342 -15.23 -7.78 27.76
CA ILE A 342 -14.61 -8.33 26.53
C ILE A 342 -14.45 -9.85 26.67
N GLN A 343 -13.92 -10.34 27.80
CA GLN A 343 -13.76 -11.77 28.05
C GLN A 343 -15.11 -12.52 28.12
N SER A 344 -16.13 -11.89 28.69
CA SER A 344 -17.49 -12.41 28.73
C SER A 344 -18.08 -12.52 27.32
N ARG A 345 -17.84 -11.50 26.47
CA ARG A 345 -18.26 -11.52 25.06
C ARG A 345 -17.58 -12.63 24.27
N ILE A 346 -16.27 -12.81 24.46
CA ILE A 346 -15.49 -13.90 23.84
C ILE A 346 -16.08 -15.28 24.26
N LYS A 347 -16.38 -15.48 25.54
CA LYS A 347 -16.99 -16.73 26.02
C LYS A 347 -18.36 -16.98 25.39
N GLN A 348 -19.18 -15.94 25.25
CA GLN A 348 -20.49 -16.01 24.60
C GLN A 348 -20.36 -16.47 23.13
N ILE A 349 -19.42 -15.87 22.38
CA ILE A 349 -19.20 -16.25 20.98
C ILE A 349 -18.66 -17.69 20.88
N LYS A 350 -17.76 -18.10 21.79
CA LYS A 350 -17.26 -19.49 21.84
C LYS A 350 -18.39 -20.51 22.08
N ALA A 351 -19.35 -20.20 22.96
CA ALA A 351 -20.53 -21.05 23.16
C ALA A 351 -21.35 -21.17 21.85
N GLN A 352 -21.54 -20.08 21.11
CA GLN A 352 -22.21 -20.11 19.80
C GLN A 352 -21.48 -20.97 18.78
N ILE A 353 -20.13 -21.02 18.81
CA ILE A 353 -19.33 -21.91 17.95
C ILE A 353 -19.64 -23.38 18.21
N GLU A 354 -19.84 -23.75 19.48
CA GLU A 354 -20.16 -25.14 19.87
C GLU A 354 -21.60 -25.51 19.50
N GLU A 355 -22.53 -24.57 19.53
CA GLU A 355 -23.95 -24.79 19.24
C GLU A 355 -24.27 -24.83 17.73
N THR A 356 -23.47 -24.14 16.91
CA THR A 356 -23.77 -24.05 15.46
C THR A 356 -23.48 -25.32 14.71
N SER A 357 -24.42 -25.74 13.85
CA SER A 357 -24.28 -26.87 12.93
C SER A 357 -23.72 -26.47 11.56
N SER A 358 -23.62 -25.15 11.28
CA SER A 358 -23.14 -24.60 10.01
C SER A 358 -21.63 -24.39 10.07
N ASP A 359 -20.87 -25.04 9.19
CA ASP A 359 -19.42 -24.85 9.11
C ASP A 359 -19.05 -23.42 8.72
N TYR A 360 -19.85 -22.79 7.86
CA TYR A 360 -19.67 -21.39 7.48
C TYR A 360 -19.89 -20.41 8.66
N ASP A 361 -20.95 -20.63 9.45
CA ASP A 361 -21.21 -19.79 10.62
C ASP A 361 -20.16 -20.01 11.71
N ARG A 362 -19.70 -21.26 11.85
CA ARG A 362 -18.59 -21.60 12.76
C ARG A 362 -17.32 -20.84 12.38
N GLU A 363 -16.95 -20.83 11.10
CA GLU A 363 -15.80 -20.06 10.61
C GLU A 363 -15.94 -18.56 10.92
N LYS A 364 -17.08 -17.95 10.65
CA LYS A 364 -17.33 -16.53 10.91
C LYS A 364 -17.36 -16.18 12.40
N LEU A 365 -17.82 -17.05 13.24
CA LEU A 365 -17.74 -16.89 14.69
C LEU A 365 -16.30 -17.01 15.20
N GLN A 366 -15.50 -17.92 14.62
CA GLN A 366 -14.08 -18.06 14.93
C GLN A 366 -13.29 -16.80 14.53
N GLU A 367 -13.57 -16.20 13.37
CA GLU A 367 -12.99 -14.92 12.96
C GLU A 367 -13.30 -13.80 13.97
N ARG A 368 -14.52 -13.72 14.47
CA ARG A 368 -14.91 -12.73 15.48
C ARG A 368 -14.16 -12.92 16.80
N VAL A 369 -14.03 -14.17 17.27
CA VAL A 369 -13.23 -14.49 18.46
C VAL A 369 -11.78 -14.10 18.25
N ALA A 370 -11.19 -14.43 17.10
CA ALA A 370 -9.80 -14.08 16.80
C ALA A 370 -9.57 -12.56 16.81
N LYS A 371 -10.51 -11.78 16.24
CA LYS A 371 -10.44 -10.31 16.22
C LYS A 371 -10.57 -9.69 17.62
N LEU A 372 -11.42 -10.23 18.51
CA LEU A 372 -11.59 -9.73 19.86
C LEU A 372 -10.50 -10.20 20.84
N ALA A 373 -10.06 -11.45 20.71
CA ALA A 373 -9.12 -12.06 21.65
C ALA A 373 -7.65 -11.77 21.33
N GLY A 374 -7.33 -11.49 20.06
CA GLY A 374 -5.97 -11.27 19.59
C GLY A 374 -5.37 -9.93 20.02
N GLY A 375 -6.20 -8.93 20.24
CA GLY A 375 -5.74 -7.57 20.50
C GLY A 375 -5.01 -6.94 19.31
N VAL A 376 -4.28 -5.88 19.59
CA VAL A 376 -3.42 -5.18 18.62
C VAL A 376 -2.00 -5.11 19.19
N ALA A 377 -1.02 -5.62 18.45
CA ALA A 377 0.37 -5.40 18.75
C ALA A 377 0.80 -4.04 18.21
N VAL A 378 1.36 -3.19 19.04
CA VAL A 378 1.84 -1.85 18.70
C VAL A 378 3.36 -1.85 18.76
N ILE A 379 4.02 -1.75 17.61
CA ILE A 379 5.46 -1.57 17.53
C ILE A 379 5.74 -0.06 17.60
N LYS A 380 6.32 0.38 18.70
CA LYS A 380 6.77 1.76 18.88
C LYS A 380 8.22 1.88 18.42
N VAL A 381 8.43 2.68 17.40
CA VAL A 381 9.76 2.87 16.79
C VAL A 381 10.53 3.93 17.56
N GLY A 382 11.75 3.60 18.01
CA GLY A 382 12.65 4.53 18.69
C GLY A 382 13.72 5.07 17.74
N ALA A 383 14.03 6.37 17.85
CA ALA A 383 15.13 7.01 17.11
C ALA A 383 15.62 8.30 17.79
N SER A 384 16.78 8.79 17.37
CA SER A 384 17.40 9.99 17.95
C SER A 384 16.88 11.29 17.35
N THR A 385 16.38 11.25 16.12
CA THR A 385 15.88 12.41 15.38
C THR A 385 14.57 12.11 14.67
N GLU A 386 13.76 13.13 14.40
CA GLU A 386 12.49 12.98 13.67
C GLU A 386 12.68 12.42 12.26
N ILE A 387 13.77 12.78 11.58
CA ILE A 387 14.09 12.27 10.23
C ILE A 387 14.40 10.76 10.30
N GLU A 388 15.23 10.35 11.25
CA GLU A 388 15.55 8.94 11.48
C GLU A 388 14.30 8.15 11.91
N MET A 389 13.44 8.73 12.75
CA MET A 389 12.18 8.14 13.19
C MET A 389 11.28 7.80 12.01
N LYS A 390 11.06 8.76 11.12
CA LYS A 390 10.21 8.56 9.93
C LYS A 390 10.78 7.51 8.98
N GLU A 391 12.09 7.51 8.75
CA GLU A 391 12.75 6.51 7.92
C GLU A 391 12.63 5.11 8.53
N LYS A 392 12.91 4.99 9.83
CA LYS A 392 12.86 3.72 10.54
C LYS A 392 11.42 3.17 10.64
N LYS A 393 10.44 4.06 10.87
CA LYS A 393 9.02 3.69 10.86
C LYS A 393 8.60 3.12 9.51
N ALA A 394 8.90 3.79 8.40
CA ALA A 394 8.60 3.30 7.06
C ALA A 394 9.24 1.92 6.81
N ARG A 395 10.48 1.73 7.23
CA ARG A 395 11.20 0.46 7.11
C ARG A 395 10.57 -0.67 7.93
N VAL A 396 10.05 -0.38 9.12
CA VAL A 396 9.29 -1.35 9.95
C VAL A 396 7.96 -1.68 9.29
N GLU A 397 7.26 -0.71 8.71
CA GLU A 397 6.00 -0.91 8.00
C GLU A 397 6.20 -1.80 6.75
N ASP A 398 7.23 -1.55 5.94
CA ASP A 398 7.58 -2.38 4.79
C ASP A 398 7.91 -3.82 5.21
N ALA A 399 8.71 -3.98 6.27
CA ALA A 399 9.05 -5.29 6.81
C ALA A 399 7.83 -6.05 7.34
N LEU A 400 6.89 -5.37 7.97
CA LEU A 400 5.63 -5.95 8.44
C LEU A 400 4.77 -6.42 7.25
N HIS A 401 4.64 -5.61 6.20
CA HIS A 401 3.90 -5.98 5.00
C HIS A 401 4.51 -7.18 4.29
N ALA A 402 5.84 -7.19 4.10
CA ALA A 402 6.55 -8.33 3.53
C ALA A 402 6.36 -9.62 4.35
N THR A 403 6.38 -9.50 5.67
CA THR A 403 6.19 -10.64 6.57
C THR A 403 4.76 -11.20 6.49
N ARG A 404 3.74 -10.33 6.42
CA ARG A 404 2.35 -10.74 6.19
C ARG A 404 2.20 -11.45 4.84
N ALA A 405 2.76 -10.89 3.78
CA ALA A 405 2.73 -11.49 2.45
C ALA A 405 3.40 -12.88 2.44
N ALA A 406 4.48 -13.07 3.22
CA ALA A 406 5.14 -14.36 3.38
C ALA A 406 4.30 -15.38 4.16
N VAL A 407 3.55 -14.95 5.16
CA VAL A 407 2.62 -15.81 5.90
C VAL A 407 1.47 -16.25 5.02
N GLU A 408 0.95 -15.36 4.16
CA GLU A 408 -0.19 -15.66 3.27
C GLU A 408 0.16 -16.65 2.15
N GLU A 409 1.26 -16.45 1.43
CA GLU A 409 1.59 -17.21 0.21
C GLU A 409 2.95 -17.93 0.27
N GLY A 410 3.61 -17.92 1.41
CA GLY A 410 4.92 -18.52 1.54
C GLY A 410 6.06 -17.67 0.99
N VAL A 411 7.24 -18.26 0.92
CA VAL A 411 8.49 -17.62 0.48
C VAL A 411 9.15 -18.39 -0.65
N VAL A 412 9.89 -17.66 -1.47
CA VAL A 412 10.75 -18.17 -2.53
C VAL A 412 12.21 -17.72 -2.29
N PRO A 413 13.21 -18.34 -2.95
CA PRO A 413 14.58 -17.84 -2.86
C PRO A 413 14.67 -16.42 -3.38
N GLY A 414 15.19 -15.50 -2.54
CA GLY A 414 15.22 -14.07 -2.82
C GLY A 414 16.35 -13.63 -3.75
N GLY A 415 16.56 -12.31 -3.81
CA GLY A 415 17.62 -11.72 -4.63
C GLY A 415 17.41 -11.88 -6.14
N GLY A 416 16.17 -12.07 -6.60
CA GLY A 416 15.82 -12.29 -8.00
C GLY A 416 15.98 -13.73 -8.49
N VAL A 417 16.44 -14.65 -7.62
CA VAL A 417 16.69 -16.05 -8.02
C VAL A 417 15.40 -16.79 -8.38
N ALA A 418 14.29 -16.56 -7.68
CA ALA A 418 13.02 -17.18 -8.00
C ALA A 418 12.56 -16.86 -9.44
N LEU A 419 12.75 -15.62 -9.90
CA LEU A 419 12.44 -15.22 -11.27
C LEU A 419 13.36 -15.91 -12.28
N ILE A 420 14.66 -16.12 -11.95
CA ILE A 420 15.59 -16.89 -12.80
C ILE A 420 15.14 -18.35 -12.90
N ARG A 421 14.68 -18.97 -11.83
CA ARG A 421 14.17 -20.35 -11.87
C ARG A 421 12.86 -20.45 -12.67
N ALA A 422 11.95 -19.50 -12.47
CA ALA A 422 10.70 -19.44 -13.23
C ALA A 422 10.97 -19.28 -14.74
N LEU A 423 11.86 -18.36 -15.14
CA LEU A 423 12.19 -18.19 -16.56
C LEU A 423 12.83 -19.44 -17.19
N GLN A 424 13.63 -20.18 -16.44
CA GLN A 424 14.20 -21.44 -16.92
C GLN A 424 13.14 -22.52 -17.16
N SER A 425 12.19 -22.66 -16.22
CA SER A 425 11.08 -23.64 -16.34
C SER A 425 10.17 -23.36 -17.54
N ILE A 426 9.95 -22.09 -17.89
CA ILE A 426 9.09 -21.69 -19.01
C ILE A 426 9.85 -21.43 -20.32
N GLY A 427 11.17 -21.67 -20.35
CA GLY A 427 12.02 -21.37 -21.50
C GLY A 427 11.64 -22.08 -22.83
N THR A 428 10.87 -23.14 -22.75
CA THR A 428 10.36 -23.89 -23.91
C THR A 428 8.95 -23.47 -24.34
N LEU A 429 8.35 -22.49 -23.67
CA LEU A 429 7.00 -22.00 -23.98
C LEU A 429 6.96 -21.40 -25.39
N LYS A 430 5.89 -21.72 -26.14
CA LYS A 430 5.68 -21.22 -27.50
C LYS A 430 4.33 -20.51 -27.61
N GLY A 431 4.31 -19.39 -28.30
CA GLY A 431 3.11 -18.68 -28.71
C GLY A 431 2.54 -19.23 -30.02
N ALA A 432 1.42 -18.67 -30.45
CA ALA A 432 0.72 -19.08 -31.67
C ALA A 432 1.41 -18.58 -32.97
N ASN A 433 2.28 -17.56 -32.88
CA ASN A 433 3.03 -17.00 -34.01
C ASN A 433 4.39 -16.43 -33.51
N GLU A 434 5.20 -15.94 -34.47
CA GLU A 434 6.55 -15.42 -34.18
C GLU A 434 6.53 -14.19 -33.27
N ASP A 435 5.59 -13.26 -33.44
CA ASP A 435 5.47 -12.07 -32.61
C ASP A 435 5.12 -12.43 -31.16
N GLN A 436 4.25 -13.44 -30.94
CA GLN A 436 3.98 -13.96 -29.62
C GLN A 436 5.20 -14.67 -29.01
N ASN A 437 5.95 -15.43 -29.81
CA ASN A 437 7.22 -16.02 -29.35
C ASN A 437 8.21 -14.92 -28.93
N HIS A 438 8.27 -13.83 -29.68
CA HIS A 438 9.11 -12.69 -29.30
C HIS A 438 8.63 -12.01 -28.02
N GLY A 439 7.32 -11.88 -27.83
CA GLY A 439 6.71 -11.43 -26.57
C GLY A 439 7.10 -12.29 -25.37
N ILE A 440 7.13 -13.62 -25.55
CA ILE A 440 7.63 -14.55 -24.53
C ILE A 440 9.11 -14.26 -24.23
N GLN A 441 9.96 -14.08 -25.25
CA GLN A 441 11.37 -13.77 -25.05
C GLN A 441 11.59 -12.43 -24.33
N ILE A 442 10.75 -11.42 -24.59
CA ILE A 442 10.76 -10.14 -23.85
C ILE A 442 10.52 -10.41 -22.36
N ALA A 443 9.53 -11.23 -22.02
CA ALA A 443 9.23 -11.57 -20.64
C ALA A 443 10.39 -12.32 -19.96
N LEU A 444 11.00 -13.28 -20.62
CA LEU A 444 12.16 -14.00 -20.10
C LEU A 444 13.34 -13.06 -19.81
N ARG A 445 13.62 -12.12 -20.70
CA ARG A 445 14.67 -11.10 -20.48
C ARG A 445 14.33 -10.14 -19.36
N ALA A 446 13.08 -9.70 -19.27
CA ALA A 446 12.63 -8.80 -18.22
C ALA A 446 12.77 -9.43 -16.81
N MET A 447 12.51 -10.72 -16.67
CA MET A 447 12.66 -11.45 -15.41
C MET A 447 14.11 -11.54 -14.89
N GLU A 448 15.12 -11.31 -15.74
CA GLU A 448 16.52 -11.18 -15.30
C GLU A 448 16.82 -9.82 -14.66
N ALA A 449 16.03 -8.78 -14.97
CA ALA A 449 16.35 -7.40 -14.64
C ALA A 449 16.52 -7.15 -13.13
N PRO A 450 15.72 -7.72 -12.21
CA PRO A 450 15.93 -7.51 -10.78
C PRO A 450 17.30 -8.00 -10.30
N LEU A 451 17.71 -9.23 -10.65
CA LEU A 451 19.03 -9.73 -10.28
C LEU A 451 20.15 -8.89 -10.92
N ARG A 452 19.99 -8.50 -12.18
CA ARG A 452 20.96 -7.63 -12.87
C ARG A 452 21.15 -6.31 -12.15
N GLU A 453 20.08 -5.67 -11.72
CA GLU A 453 20.14 -4.38 -11.02
C GLU A 453 20.76 -4.51 -9.63
N ILE A 454 20.41 -5.57 -8.87
CA ILE A 454 21.03 -5.87 -7.56
C ILE A 454 22.55 -6.00 -7.71
N VAL A 455 23.01 -6.71 -8.74
CA VAL A 455 24.44 -6.92 -9.04
C VAL A 455 25.10 -5.61 -9.47
N THR A 456 24.45 -4.83 -10.34
CA THR A 456 24.92 -3.49 -10.76
C THR A 456 25.11 -2.57 -9.56
N ASN A 457 24.15 -2.52 -8.65
CA ASN A 457 24.24 -1.71 -7.42
C ASN A 457 25.31 -2.22 -6.47
N ALA A 458 25.68 -3.51 -6.56
CA ALA A 458 26.80 -4.09 -5.83
C ALA A 458 28.17 -3.75 -6.43
N GLY A 459 28.21 -3.21 -7.65
CA GLY A 459 29.44 -2.85 -8.35
C GLY A 459 30.09 -4.01 -9.10
N GLU A 460 29.34 -5.09 -9.33
CA GLU A 460 29.80 -6.30 -10.03
C GLU A 460 29.23 -6.36 -11.47
N GLU A 461 29.79 -7.27 -12.30
CA GLU A 461 29.34 -7.45 -13.69
C GLU A 461 28.08 -8.34 -13.76
N PRO A 462 26.90 -7.77 -14.11
CA PRO A 462 25.63 -8.51 -14.06
C PRO A 462 25.59 -9.75 -14.96
N SER A 463 26.21 -9.68 -16.15
CA SER A 463 26.14 -10.78 -17.11
C SER A 463 26.85 -12.04 -16.61
N VAL A 464 27.97 -11.87 -15.93
CA VAL A 464 28.74 -12.98 -15.34
C VAL A 464 27.97 -13.64 -14.21
N ILE A 465 27.43 -12.83 -13.29
CA ILE A 465 26.70 -13.32 -12.12
C ILE A 465 25.39 -14.01 -12.53
N VAL A 466 24.61 -13.40 -13.42
CA VAL A 466 23.34 -14.00 -13.90
C VAL A 466 23.59 -15.33 -14.60
N ASN A 467 24.62 -15.45 -15.45
CA ASN A 467 24.95 -16.72 -16.09
C ASN A 467 25.32 -17.78 -15.06
N ARG A 468 26.14 -17.47 -14.09
CA ARG A 468 26.50 -18.41 -13.02
C ARG A 468 25.31 -18.84 -12.18
N VAL A 469 24.37 -17.93 -11.90
CA VAL A 469 23.10 -18.27 -11.20
C VAL A 469 22.23 -19.17 -12.08
N LYS A 470 22.18 -18.96 -13.40
CA LYS A 470 21.46 -19.83 -14.35
C LYS A 470 22.05 -21.23 -14.46
N GLU A 471 23.35 -21.39 -14.35
CA GLU A 471 24.02 -22.70 -14.34
C GLU A 471 23.70 -23.51 -13.08
N GLY A 472 23.35 -22.83 -12.00
CA GLY A 472 22.92 -23.45 -10.76
C GLY A 472 21.46 -23.92 -10.79
N SER A 473 21.07 -24.71 -9.78
CA SER A 473 19.72 -25.24 -9.62
C SER A 473 19.14 -24.97 -8.24
N GLY A 474 17.82 -25.17 -8.07
CA GLY A 474 17.15 -24.98 -6.80
C GLY A 474 17.27 -23.56 -6.26
N ASN A 475 17.73 -23.42 -5.02
CA ASN A 475 17.87 -22.12 -4.35
C ASN A 475 19.23 -21.46 -4.57
N PHE A 476 20.11 -22.03 -5.39
CA PHE A 476 21.45 -21.49 -5.65
C PHE A 476 21.38 -20.09 -6.24
N GLY A 477 22.04 -19.13 -5.63
CA GLY A 477 22.01 -17.73 -6.03
C GLY A 477 23.26 -16.98 -5.60
N TYR A 478 23.19 -15.65 -5.67
CA TYR A 478 24.27 -14.72 -5.35
C TYR A 478 23.86 -13.77 -4.23
N ASN A 479 24.61 -13.81 -3.14
CA ASN A 479 24.48 -12.86 -2.02
C ASN A 479 25.26 -11.58 -2.33
N ALA A 480 24.59 -10.55 -2.81
CA ALA A 480 25.21 -9.29 -3.18
C ALA A 480 25.76 -8.47 -2.00
N ALA A 481 25.43 -8.84 -0.75
CA ALA A 481 26.00 -8.18 0.43
C ALA A 481 27.48 -8.51 0.64
N ASN A 482 27.86 -9.78 0.46
CA ASN A 482 29.20 -10.27 0.72
C ASN A 482 29.93 -10.89 -0.50
N GLY A 483 29.25 -11.05 -1.65
CA GLY A 483 29.81 -11.60 -2.87
C GLY A 483 29.82 -13.14 -2.94
N GLU A 484 29.15 -13.84 -2.03
CA GLU A 484 29.14 -15.29 -1.98
C GLU A 484 28.02 -15.90 -2.83
N PHE A 485 28.31 -17.10 -3.38
CA PHE A 485 27.34 -17.94 -4.03
C PHE A 485 26.94 -19.11 -3.13
N GLY A 486 25.64 -19.43 -3.07
CA GLY A 486 25.13 -20.53 -2.25
C GLY A 486 23.63 -20.64 -2.25
N ASP A 487 23.08 -21.40 -1.33
CA ASP A 487 21.64 -21.54 -1.14
C ASP A 487 21.08 -20.25 -0.50
N MET A 488 20.19 -19.57 -1.23
CA MET A 488 19.62 -18.30 -0.78
C MET A 488 18.75 -18.47 0.47
N ILE A 489 18.10 -19.62 0.62
CA ILE A 489 17.28 -19.91 1.81
C ILE A 489 18.15 -20.12 3.04
N GLU A 490 19.26 -20.84 2.89
CA GLU A 490 20.25 -21.01 3.98
C GLU A 490 20.90 -19.68 4.37
N PHE A 491 21.14 -18.80 3.42
CA PHE A 491 21.61 -17.44 3.68
C PHE A 491 20.55 -16.54 4.33
N GLY A 492 19.29 -17.00 4.46
CA GLY A 492 18.19 -16.19 4.97
C GLY A 492 17.73 -15.10 3.98
N ILE A 493 18.05 -15.25 2.69
CA ILE A 493 17.65 -14.32 1.64
C ILE A 493 16.38 -14.85 0.98
N LEU A 494 15.24 -14.45 1.55
CA LEU A 494 13.91 -14.91 1.20
C LEU A 494 13.09 -13.75 0.67
N ASP A 495 12.33 -13.96 -0.40
CA ASP A 495 11.33 -13.00 -0.89
C ASP A 495 9.92 -13.61 -0.71
N PRO A 496 8.92 -12.84 -0.24
CA PRO A 496 7.54 -13.33 -0.21
C PRO A 496 7.04 -13.63 -1.62
N THR A 497 6.41 -14.79 -1.79
CA THR A 497 5.87 -15.22 -3.10
C THR A 497 4.87 -14.21 -3.64
N LYS A 498 3.97 -13.70 -2.79
CA LYS A 498 2.98 -12.68 -3.12
C LYS A 498 3.62 -11.40 -3.67
N VAL A 499 4.71 -10.94 -3.05
CA VAL A 499 5.47 -9.75 -3.49
C VAL A 499 6.07 -9.97 -4.87
N THR A 500 6.79 -11.08 -5.06
CA THR A 500 7.48 -11.38 -6.33
C THR A 500 6.50 -11.54 -7.49
N ARG A 501 5.38 -12.28 -7.29
CA ARG A 501 4.38 -12.46 -8.35
C ARG A 501 3.59 -11.19 -8.65
N SER A 502 3.23 -10.40 -7.63
CA SER A 502 2.50 -9.13 -7.81
C SER A 502 3.35 -8.12 -8.57
N ALA A 503 4.64 -8.01 -8.23
CA ALA A 503 5.58 -7.17 -8.96
C ALA A 503 5.65 -7.54 -10.45
N LEU A 504 5.76 -8.85 -10.77
CA LEU A 504 5.81 -9.33 -12.14
C LEU A 504 4.50 -9.07 -12.90
N GLN A 505 3.35 -9.35 -12.29
CA GLN A 505 2.04 -9.17 -12.89
C GLN A 505 1.71 -7.70 -13.16
N ASN A 506 1.94 -6.82 -12.17
CA ASN A 506 1.66 -5.39 -12.30
C ASN A 506 2.59 -4.73 -13.35
N ALA A 507 3.87 -5.10 -13.34
CA ALA A 507 4.83 -4.62 -14.33
C ALA A 507 4.44 -5.00 -15.75
N ALA A 508 4.10 -6.27 -15.97
CA ALA A 508 3.72 -6.76 -17.30
C ALA A 508 2.39 -6.18 -17.79
N SER A 509 1.41 -6.01 -16.88
CA SER A 509 0.11 -5.43 -17.20
C SER A 509 0.25 -4.02 -17.77
N ILE A 510 0.93 -3.13 -17.04
CA ILE A 510 1.14 -1.75 -17.47
C ILE A 510 2.06 -1.68 -18.69
N ALA A 511 3.14 -2.45 -18.71
CA ALA A 511 4.04 -2.52 -19.88
C ALA A 511 3.29 -2.96 -21.14
N GLY A 512 2.42 -3.94 -21.05
CA GLY A 512 1.58 -4.40 -22.15
C GLY A 512 0.67 -3.30 -22.71
N LEU A 513 0.10 -2.46 -21.87
CA LEU A 513 -0.69 -1.29 -22.29
C LEU A 513 0.21 -0.25 -22.99
N MET A 514 1.38 0.03 -22.43
CA MET A 514 2.30 1.01 -23.00
C MET A 514 2.88 0.56 -24.36
N ILE A 515 3.21 -0.71 -24.52
CA ILE A 515 3.72 -1.27 -25.78
C ILE A 515 2.65 -1.21 -26.88
N THR A 516 1.38 -1.35 -26.53
CA THR A 516 0.25 -1.28 -27.48
C THR A 516 -0.27 0.15 -27.72
N THR A 517 0.31 1.16 -27.07
CA THR A 517 -0.10 2.56 -27.24
C THR A 517 0.42 3.12 -28.57
N GLU A 518 -0.48 3.74 -29.36
CA GLU A 518 -0.16 4.38 -30.63
C GLU A 518 -0.23 5.90 -30.56
N ALA A 519 -1.10 6.45 -29.70
CA ALA A 519 -1.28 7.90 -29.59
C ALA A 519 -1.30 8.34 -28.12
N MET A 520 -0.76 9.54 -27.88
CA MET A 520 -0.80 10.22 -26.58
C MET A 520 -1.49 11.57 -26.75
N VAL A 521 -2.42 11.89 -25.85
CA VAL A 521 -3.22 13.12 -25.91
C VAL A 521 -3.00 13.91 -24.62
N ALA A 522 -2.43 15.11 -24.72
CA ALA A 522 -2.21 16.00 -23.60
C ALA A 522 -2.95 17.35 -23.80
N GLU A 523 -3.09 18.13 -22.76
CA GLU A 523 -3.54 19.52 -22.91
C GLU A 523 -2.43 20.36 -23.56
N ALA A 524 -2.80 21.10 -24.61
CA ALA A 524 -1.87 22.03 -25.23
C ALA A 524 -1.41 23.09 -24.20
N PRO A 525 -0.17 23.57 -24.26
CA PRO A 525 0.28 24.69 -23.43
C PRO A 525 -0.67 25.88 -23.62
N LYS A 526 -1.11 26.50 -22.55
CA LYS A 526 -1.79 27.80 -22.65
C LYS A 526 -0.80 28.75 -23.32
N LYS A 527 -1.20 29.36 -24.44
CA LYS A 527 -0.44 30.52 -24.96
C LYS A 527 -0.51 31.57 -23.86
N ASP A 528 0.66 32.03 -23.40
CA ASP A 528 0.72 33.22 -22.56
C ASP A 528 0.06 34.35 -23.37
N GLU A 529 -1.13 34.77 -22.95
CA GLU A 529 -1.69 36.02 -23.43
C GLU A 529 -0.69 37.10 -23.01
N PRO A 530 -0.16 37.92 -23.95
CA PRO A 530 0.73 39.00 -23.59
C PRO A 530 0.02 39.85 -22.54
N ALA A 531 0.67 40.03 -21.38
CA ALA A 531 0.17 40.87 -20.31
C ALA A 531 -0.28 42.19 -20.96
N MET A 532 -1.55 42.55 -20.87
CA MET A 532 -2.06 43.85 -21.32
C MET A 532 -1.19 44.88 -20.63
N PRO A 533 -0.54 45.81 -21.35
CA PRO A 533 0.19 46.90 -20.73
C PRO A 533 -0.78 47.62 -19.81
N ALA A 534 -0.43 47.72 -18.54
CA ALA A 534 -1.17 48.48 -17.54
C ALA A 534 -1.39 49.87 -18.13
N GLY A 535 -2.65 50.19 -18.43
CA GLY A 535 -3.06 51.43 -19.04
C GLY A 535 -2.49 52.60 -18.25
N GLY A 536 -1.64 53.38 -18.89
CA GLY A 536 -1.06 54.56 -18.31
C GLY A 536 -2.17 55.46 -17.77
N GLY A 537 -2.16 55.68 -16.48
CA GLY A 537 -3.00 56.68 -15.82
C GLY A 537 -2.70 58.04 -16.42
N MET A 538 -3.64 58.53 -17.21
CA MET A 538 -3.63 59.89 -17.73
C MET A 538 -3.95 60.83 -16.56
N GLY A 539 -2.94 61.55 -16.10
CA GLY A 539 -3.08 62.65 -15.17
C GLY A 539 -3.97 63.71 -15.79
N GLY A 540 -5.04 64.05 -15.12
CA GLY A 540 -5.95 65.16 -15.41
C GLY A 540 -5.90 66.18 -14.32
N MET A 541 -5.24 67.19 -14.62
CA MET A 541 -5.24 68.61 -14.28
C MET A 541 -6.48 69.19 -13.62
N GLY A 542 -6.22 70.04 -12.66
CA GLY A 542 -6.80 71.36 -12.49
C GLY A 542 -8.04 71.42 -11.61
N GLY A 543 -8.05 72.00 -10.46
CA GLY A 543 -7.83 73.40 -10.24
C GLY A 543 -9.11 74.09 -9.87
N MET A 544 -9.08 74.78 -8.78
CA MET A 544 -9.87 76.01 -8.39
C MET A 544 -11.22 75.82 -7.65
N ASP A 545 -11.06 76.28 -6.41
CA ASP A 545 -11.88 77.30 -5.74
C ASP A 545 -13.38 77.06 -5.48
N PHE A 546 -13.77 76.87 -4.26
CA PHE A 546 -14.26 77.87 -3.26
C PHE A 546 -14.51 77.15 -1.93
#